data_0d0b05a87a1a558a19159c200f1d4d99
#
_entry.id   0d0b05a87a1a558a19159c200f1d4d99
#
_cell.length_a   1.000
_cell.length_b   1.000
_cell.length_c   1.000
_cell.angle_alpha   90.00
_cell.angle_beta   90.00
_cell.angle_gamma   90.00
#
_symmetry.space_group_name_H-M   'P 1'
#
loop_
_entity.id
_entity.type
_entity.pdbx_description
1 polymer ?
#
loop_
_entity_poly.entity_id
_entity_poly.type
_entity_poly.pdbx_seq_one_letter_code
_entity_poly.pdbx_strand_id
1 'polypeptide(L)'
;MAAELTVDEAVERAMRAQEARIESIRDLARARQSLADVKADAAQKLADLERENAERIGAAEREDVRLYSAATKAGWSADELRKIGFDEPEKQRRVARRRQRSTANASNGAQ
;
A
#
# COMPACT_ATOMS: atom_id res chain seq x y z
N MET A 1 17.69 39.33 52.86
CA MET A 1 18.66 38.24 52.73
C MET A 1 17.96 36.97 52.29
N ALA A 2 18.45 36.39 51.24
CA ALA A 2 17.95 35.10 50.82
C ALA A 2 18.29 34.05 51.90
N ALA A 3 17.32 33.30 52.37
CA ALA A 3 17.56 32.20 53.30
C ALA A 3 18.39 31.13 52.58
N GLU A 4 19.40 30.64 53.29
CA GLU A 4 20.22 29.55 52.77
C GLU A 4 19.35 28.28 52.66
N LEU A 5 19.51 27.58 51.54
CA LEU A 5 18.82 26.31 51.32
C LEU A 5 19.34 25.27 52.30
N THR A 6 18.43 24.57 52.93
CA THR A 6 18.80 23.38 53.70
C THR A 6 19.17 22.24 52.74
N VAL A 7 19.90 21.25 53.24
CA VAL A 7 20.25 20.05 52.48
C VAL A 7 18.99 19.38 51.92
N ASP A 8 17.97 19.22 52.75
CA ASP A 8 16.72 18.56 52.37
C ASP A 8 15.97 19.34 51.26
N GLU A 9 15.94 20.68 51.37
CA GLU A 9 15.31 21.52 50.33
C GLU A 9 16.04 21.43 49.01
N ALA A 10 17.37 21.41 49.05
CA ALA A 10 18.18 21.28 47.84
C ALA A 10 17.94 19.93 47.15
N VAL A 11 17.90 18.84 47.94
CA VAL A 11 17.61 17.49 47.44
C VAL A 11 16.20 17.43 46.85
N GLU A 12 15.17 17.97 47.51
CA GLU A 12 13.80 17.99 46.98
C GLU A 12 13.71 18.71 45.65
N ARG A 13 14.38 19.87 45.53
CA ARG A 13 14.38 20.63 44.26
C ARG A 13 15.06 19.85 43.14
N ALA A 14 16.17 19.18 43.47
CA ALA A 14 16.87 18.33 42.51
C ALA A 14 15.99 17.17 42.04
N MET A 15 15.29 16.52 42.98
CA MET A 15 14.38 15.42 42.70
C MET A 15 13.19 15.86 41.81
N ARG A 16 12.61 17.02 42.09
CA ARG A 16 11.53 17.56 41.25
C ARG A 16 12.01 17.86 39.83
N ALA A 17 13.21 18.48 39.72
CA ALA A 17 13.80 18.77 38.43
C ALA A 17 14.08 17.48 37.63
N GLN A 18 14.59 16.47 38.32
CA GLN A 18 14.86 15.14 37.75
C GLN A 18 13.58 14.46 37.31
N GLU A 19 12.53 14.50 38.16
CA GLU A 19 11.22 13.92 37.80
C GLU A 19 10.60 14.58 36.59
N ALA A 20 10.70 15.91 36.45
CA ALA A 20 10.24 16.63 35.27
C ALA A 20 10.97 16.16 34.02
N ARG A 21 12.27 15.94 34.10
CA ARG A 21 13.09 15.42 33.00
C ARG A 21 12.69 14.00 32.62
N ILE A 22 12.48 13.15 33.64
CA ILE A 22 12.04 11.77 33.41
C ILE A 22 10.68 11.77 32.73
N GLU A 23 9.75 12.63 33.16
CA GLU A 23 8.43 12.71 32.56
C GLU A 23 8.49 13.11 31.08
N SER A 24 9.40 14.01 30.70
CA SER A 24 9.59 14.37 29.31
C SER A 24 10.06 13.17 28.46
N ILE A 25 10.89 12.29 29.04
CA ILE A 25 11.33 11.06 28.37
C ILE A 25 10.17 10.09 28.20
N ARG A 26 9.33 9.93 29.23
CA ARG A 26 8.12 9.09 29.14
C ARG A 26 7.19 9.59 28.03
N ASP A 27 6.96 10.89 27.96
CA ASP A 27 6.11 11.48 26.95
C ASP A 27 6.68 11.28 25.55
N LEU A 28 7.98 11.46 25.40
CA LEU A 28 8.64 11.23 24.12
C LEU A 28 8.55 9.75 23.72
N ALA A 29 8.80 8.85 24.66
CA ALA A 29 8.71 7.41 24.40
C ALA A 29 7.29 7.00 23.96
N ARG A 30 6.27 7.52 24.65
CA ARG A 30 4.86 7.27 24.27
C ARG A 30 4.55 7.81 22.88
N ALA A 31 5.02 9.03 22.57
CA ALA A 31 4.81 9.63 21.24
C ALA A 31 5.49 8.80 20.13
N ARG A 32 6.69 8.32 20.38
CA ARG A 32 7.41 7.47 19.41
C ARG A 32 6.75 6.12 19.23
N GLN A 33 6.23 5.53 20.30
CA GLN A 33 5.45 4.28 20.22
C GLN A 33 4.16 4.51 19.43
N SER A 34 3.44 5.58 19.74
CA SER A 34 2.21 5.95 19.02
C SER A 34 2.49 6.18 17.54
N LEU A 35 3.57 6.87 17.21
CA LEU A 35 3.96 7.10 15.80
C LEU A 35 4.22 5.77 15.08
N ALA A 36 4.96 4.86 15.73
CA ALA A 36 5.24 3.54 15.16
C ALA A 36 3.95 2.74 14.92
N ASP A 37 3.03 2.77 15.89
CA ASP A 37 1.75 2.07 15.80
C ASP A 37 0.87 2.64 14.68
N VAL A 38 0.83 3.97 14.55
CA VAL A 38 0.06 4.64 13.48
C VAL A 38 0.64 4.30 12.11
N LYS A 39 1.97 4.30 11.98
CA LYS A 39 2.62 3.93 10.71
C LYS A 39 2.33 2.48 10.33
N ALA A 40 2.39 1.56 11.30
CA ALA A 40 2.09 0.14 11.06
C ALA A 40 0.63 -0.05 10.64
N ASP A 41 -0.30 0.61 11.32
CA ASP A 41 -1.72 0.56 11.00
C ASP A 41 -2.00 1.13 9.61
N ALA A 42 -1.40 2.28 9.28
CA ALA A 42 -1.56 2.90 7.96
C ALA A 42 -1.03 2.00 6.84
N ALA A 43 0.13 1.37 7.05
CA ALA A 43 0.70 0.42 6.08
C ALA A 43 -0.22 -0.79 5.88
N GLN A 44 -0.80 -1.31 6.95
CA GLN A 44 -1.73 -2.45 6.89
C GLN A 44 -3.01 -2.08 6.14
N LYS A 45 -3.57 -0.91 6.42
CA LYS A 45 -4.78 -0.42 5.73
C LYS A 45 -4.54 -0.21 4.24
N LEU A 46 -3.37 0.32 3.88
CA LEU A 46 -3.00 0.49 2.48
C LEU A 46 -2.89 -0.86 1.77
N ALA A 47 -2.24 -1.84 2.39
CA ALA A 47 -2.10 -3.18 1.84
C ALA A 47 -3.48 -3.86 1.66
N ASP A 48 -4.38 -3.71 2.64
CA ASP A 48 -5.72 -4.26 2.58
C ASP A 48 -6.53 -3.62 1.44
N LEU A 49 -6.43 -2.30 1.28
CA LEU A 49 -7.12 -1.58 0.22
C LEU A 49 -6.58 -1.97 -1.16
N GLU A 50 -5.28 -2.10 -1.32
CA GLU A 50 -4.66 -2.56 -2.57
C GLU A 50 -5.14 -3.96 -2.95
N ARG A 51 -5.23 -4.87 -1.97
CA ARG A 51 -5.73 -6.22 -2.19
C ARG A 51 -7.19 -6.22 -2.61
N GLU A 52 -8.03 -5.48 -1.91
CA GLU A 52 -9.45 -5.33 -2.21
C GLU A 52 -9.66 -4.75 -3.62
N ASN A 53 -8.90 -3.72 -3.97
CA ASN A 53 -8.99 -3.10 -5.29
C ASN A 53 -8.52 -4.06 -6.38
N ALA A 54 -7.46 -4.82 -6.15
CA ALA A 54 -6.98 -5.83 -7.10
C ALA A 54 -8.04 -6.90 -7.35
N GLU A 55 -8.74 -7.34 -6.30
CA GLU A 55 -9.83 -8.32 -6.43
C GLU A 55 -11.00 -7.76 -7.24
N ARG A 56 -11.37 -6.52 -6.99
CA ARG A 56 -12.46 -5.84 -7.72
C ARG A 56 -12.11 -5.65 -9.19
N ILE A 57 -10.90 -5.20 -9.48
CA ILE A 57 -10.42 -5.03 -10.86
C ILE A 57 -10.37 -6.38 -11.56
N GLY A 58 -9.83 -7.40 -10.89
CA GLY A 58 -9.77 -8.76 -11.44
C GLY A 58 -11.14 -9.31 -11.79
N ALA A 59 -12.15 -9.10 -10.93
CA ALA A 59 -13.51 -9.53 -11.19
C ALA A 59 -14.11 -8.82 -12.41
N ALA A 60 -13.89 -7.50 -12.51
CA ALA A 60 -14.38 -6.71 -13.65
C ALA A 60 -13.70 -7.12 -14.95
N GLU A 61 -12.40 -7.43 -14.90
CA GLU A 61 -11.67 -7.90 -16.08
C GLU A 61 -12.15 -9.26 -16.55
N ARG A 62 -12.45 -10.17 -15.62
CA ARG A 62 -13.03 -11.50 -15.97
C ARG A 62 -14.39 -11.36 -16.62
N GLU A 63 -15.21 -10.44 -16.14
CA GLU A 63 -16.52 -10.15 -16.73
C GLU A 63 -16.39 -9.58 -18.14
N ASP A 64 -15.45 -8.68 -18.35
CA ASP A 64 -15.14 -8.10 -19.66
C ASP A 64 -14.75 -9.22 -20.65
N VAL A 65 -13.84 -10.10 -20.28
CA VAL A 65 -13.43 -11.25 -21.10
C VAL A 65 -14.62 -12.16 -21.40
N ARG A 66 -15.44 -12.45 -20.40
CA ARG A 66 -16.61 -13.30 -20.54
C ARG A 66 -17.62 -12.75 -21.55
N LEU A 67 -17.92 -11.47 -21.43
CA LEU A 67 -18.91 -10.83 -22.32
C LEU A 67 -18.36 -10.59 -23.72
N TYR A 68 -17.08 -10.29 -23.86
CA TYR A 68 -16.43 -10.20 -25.15
C TYR A 68 -16.48 -11.55 -25.88
N SER A 69 -16.15 -12.64 -25.17
CA SER A 69 -16.24 -14.00 -25.67
C SER A 69 -17.67 -14.35 -26.08
N ALA A 70 -18.66 -13.96 -25.27
CA ALA A 70 -20.07 -14.17 -25.59
C ALA A 70 -20.48 -13.42 -26.88
N ALA A 71 -19.99 -12.21 -27.09
CA ALA A 71 -20.24 -11.44 -28.31
C ALA A 71 -19.67 -12.15 -29.56
N THR A 72 -18.44 -12.69 -29.43
CA THR A 72 -17.84 -13.44 -30.55
C THR A 72 -18.63 -14.71 -30.87
N LYS A 73 -19.11 -15.41 -29.85
CA LYS A 73 -19.97 -16.59 -30.03
C LYS A 73 -21.33 -16.25 -30.63
N ALA A 74 -21.83 -15.03 -30.38
CA ALA A 74 -23.07 -14.54 -30.97
C ALA A 74 -22.93 -14.15 -32.46
N GLY A 75 -21.71 -14.18 -32.99
CA GLY A 75 -21.44 -13.95 -34.38
C GLY A 75 -20.68 -12.67 -34.73
N TRP A 76 -20.33 -11.87 -33.74
CA TRP A 76 -19.56 -10.65 -33.96
C TRP A 76 -18.08 -10.98 -34.17
N SER A 77 -17.48 -10.47 -35.25
CA SER A 77 -16.02 -10.60 -35.42
C SER A 77 -15.29 -9.53 -34.61
N ALA A 78 -14.01 -9.75 -34.39
CA ALA A 78 -13.16 -8.77 -33.71
C ALA A 78 -13.14 -7.42 -34.46
N ASP A 79 -13.11 -7.46 -35.81
CA ASP A 79 -13.14 -6.25 -36.64
C ASP A 79 -14.46 -5.50 -36.51
N GLU A 80 -15.57 -6.24 -36.48
CA GLU A 80 -16.89 -5.63 -36.32
C GLU A 80 -17.02 -4.97 -34.95
N LEU A 81 -16.54 -5.65 -33.86
CA LEU A 81 -16.55 -5.11 -32.52
C LEU A 81 -15.68 -3.85 -32.44
N ARG A 82 -14.52 -3.87 -33.08
CA ARG A 82 -13.63 -2.71 -33.12
C ARG A 82 -14.29 -1.52 -33.83
N LYS A 83 -14.98 -1.76 -34.90
CA LYS A 83 -15.72 -0.71 -35.63
C LYS A 83 -16.84 -0.10 -34.80
N ILE A 84 -17.48 -0.89 -33.94
CA ILE A 84 -18.49 -0.40 -33.00
C ILE A 84 -17.86 0.41 -31.86
N GLY A 85 -16.59 0.13 -31.52
CA GLY A 85 -15.87 0.83 -30.48
C GLY A 85 -15.33 -0.09 -29.37
N PHE A 86 -15.33 -1.41 -29.58
CA PHE A 86 -14.85 -2.38 -28.59
C PHE A 86 -13.56 -3.05 -29.06
N ASP A 87 -12.45 -2.68 -28.43
CA ASP A 87 -11.18 -3.38 -28.61
C ASP A 87 -11.19 -4.70 -27.81
N GLU A 88 -10.20 -5.55 -28.07
CA GLU A 88 -10.00 -6.76 -27.28
C GLU A 88 -9.81 -6.41 -25.81
N PRO A 89 -10.27 -7.30 -24.88
CA PRO A 89 -10.10 -7.04 -23.46
C PRO A 89 -8.65 -6.76 -23.06
N GLU A 90 -8.44 -5.78 -22.18
CA GLU A 90 -7.11 -5.38 -21.69
C GLU A 90 -6.34 -6.55 -21.09
N LYS A 91 -7.03 -7.43 -20.38
CA LYS A 91 -6.42 -8.60 -19.78
C LYS A 91 -5.79 -9.51 -20.83
N GLN A 92 -6.48 -9.75 -21.94
CA GLN A 92 -5.97 -10.55 -23.05
C GLN A 92 -4.76 -9.90 -23.72
N ARG A 93 -4.83 -8.59 -23.94
CA ARG A 93 -3.73 -7.81 -24.51
C ARG A 93 -2.48 -7.83 -23.61
N ARG A 94 -2.66 -7.73 -22.30
CA ARG A 94 -1.55 -7.80 -21.33
C ARG A 94 -0.91 -9.18 -21.30
N VAL A 95 -1.70 -10.24 -21.35
CA VAL A 95 -1.20 -11.63 -21.39
C VAL A 95 -0.41 -11.87 -22.66
N ALA A 96 -0.93 -11.43 -23.80
CA ALA A 96 -0.26 -11.54 -25.10
C ALA A 96 1.09 -10.81 -25.11
N ARG A 97 1.14 -9.58 -24.59
CA ARG A 97 2.38 -8.81 -24.48
C ARG A 97 3.41 -9.50 -23.57
N ARG A 98 2.94 -10.05 -22.44
CA ARG A 98 3.80 -10.77 -21.49
C ARG A 98 4.38 -12.03 -22.14
N ARG A 99 3.60 -12.78 -22.90
CA ARG A 99 4.06 -13.95 -23.65
C ARG A 99 5.10 -13.59 -24.71
N GLN A 100 4.88 -12.48 -25.44
CA GLN A 100 5.83 -11.99 -26.44
C GLN A 100 7.17 -11.59 -25.80
N ARG A 101 7.15 -10.91 -24.65
CA ARG A 101 8.34 -10.54 -23.89
C ARG A 101 9.11 -11.77 -23.42
N SER A 102 8.38 -12.74 -22.89
CA SER A 102 8.98 -14.00 -22.41
C SER A 102 9.64 -14.77 -23.55
N THR A 103 8.97 -14.86 -24.69
CA THR A 103 9.52 -15.52 -25.90
C THR A 103 10.75 -14.78 -26.41
N ALA A 104 10.70 -13.45 -26.48
CA ALA A 104 11.83 -12.62 -26.94
C ALA A 104 13.03 -12.78 -25.99
N ASN A 105 12.81 -12.77 -24.68
CA ASN A 105 13.85 -12.95 -23.67
C ASN A 105 14.46 -14.36 -23.75
N ALA A 106 13.66 -15.39 -23.93
CA ALA A 106 14.14 -16.75 -24.09
C ALA A 106 14.98 -16.90 -25.37
N SER A 107 14.55 -16.30 -26.47
CA SER A 107 15.30 -16.29 -27.73
C SER A 107 16.65 -15.57 -27.59
N ASN A 108 16.68 -14.42 -26.92
CA ASN A 108 17.92 -13.67 -26.66
C ASN A 108 18.84 -14.39 -25.68
N GLY A 109 18.29 -15.10 -24.71
CA GLY A 109 19.06 -15.87 -23.73
C GLY A 109 19.69 -17.14 -24.28
N ALA A 110 19.29 -17.61 -25.46
CA ALA A 110 19.79 -18.83 -26.08
C ALA A 110 21.06 -18.62 -26.93
N GLN A 111 21.53 -17.39 -27.02
CA GLN A 111 22.77 -17.08 -27.81
C GLN A 111 24.04 -17.14 -26.97
#